data_5dd0ccc9c1312b992e08de6fc1237cf7
#
_entry.id   5dd0ccc9c1312b992e08de6fc1237cf7
#
_cell.length_a   1.000
_cell.length_b   1.000
_cell.length_c   1.000
_cell.angle_alpha   90.00
_cell.angle_beta   90.00
_cell.angle_gamma   90.00
#
_symmetry.space_group_name_H-M   'P 1'
#
loop_
_entity.id
_entity.type
_entity.pdbx_description
1 polymer ?
#
loop_
_entity_poly.entity_id
_entity_poly.type
_entity_poly.pdbx_seq_one_letter_code
_entity_poly.pdbx_strand_id
1 'polypeptide(L)'
;GDDADAAQDLPGVDYAAIDALLARSDAAIERAKKPGRAPADPLVYDLDWDEDARLDEWRGVLRQAENLPAVLQAIVALDAWNELSVLQHAPWLGRLFAASILRQAGITTGAHLAAINTGLKTIPVDRRRHRDRETRLLAIAHGFLAAAEIGLKEHDRLTLAKTMMDR
;
A
#
# COMPACT_ATOMS: atom_id res chain seq x y z
N GLY A 1 -6.15 -41.67 33.31
CA GLY A 1 -5.10 -41.52 32.34
C GLY A 1 -4.85 -40.07 32.08
N ASP A 2 -3.80 -39.54 32.71
CA ASP A 2 -3.26 -38.22 32.44
C ASP A 2 -2.53 -38.23 31.11
N ASP A 3 -3.04 -37.56 30.10
CA ASP A 3 -2.27 -37.10 28.98
C ASP A 3 -1.99 -35.59 29.16
N ALA A 4 -0.94 -35.33 29.95
CA ALA A 4 -0.37 -34.02 30.09
C ALA A 4 0.34 -33.67 28.78
N ASP A 5 -0.10 -32.61 28.18
CA ASP A 5 0.39 -31.81 27.10
C ASP A 5 1.94 -31.64 27.18
N ALA A 6 2.65 -32.44 26.43
CA ALA A 6 4.08 -32.27 26.26
C ALA A 6 4.29 -31.22 25.15
N ALA A 7 4.25 -29.94 25.54
CA ALA A 7 4.78 -28.89 24.70
C ALA A 7 6.25 -29.20 24.39
N GLN A 8 6.54 -29.59 23.15
CA GLN A 8 7.91 -29.83 22.67
C GLN A 8 8.64 -28.49 22.65
N ASP A 9 9.49 -28.30 23.66
CA ASP A 9 10.45 -27.19 23.72
C ASP A 9 11.43 -27.33 22.52
N LEU A 10 11.26 -26.49 21.51
CA LEU A 10 12.18 -26.41 20.38
C LEU A 10 13.49 -25.76 20.86
N PRO A 11 14.64 -26.44 20.74
CA PRO A 11 15.92 -25.89 21.20
C PRO A 11 16.28 -24.62 20.43
N GLY A 12 16.43 -23.51 21.16
CA GLY A 12 16.84 -22.21 20.62
C GLY A 12 15.72 -21.17 20.46
N VAL A 13 14.49 -21.50 20.86
CA VAL A 13 13.38 -20.54 20.85
C VAL A 13 13.21 -19.94 22.25
N ASP A 14 13.41 -18.61 22.36
CA ASP A 14 13.15 -17.87 23.61
C ASP A 14 11.65 -17.52 23.69
N TYR A 15 10.89 -18.43 24.30
CA TYR A 15 9.44 -18.24 24.50
C TYR A 15 9.12 -17.03 25.37
N ALA A 16 9.98 -16.68 26.33
CA ALA A 16 9.78 -15.50 27.17
C ALA A 16 9.93 -14.20 26.37
N ALA A 17 10.83 -14.17 25.39
CA ALA A 17 10.95 -13.04 24.48
C ALA A 17 9.74 -12.91 23.54
N ILE A 18 9.17 -14.04 23.09
CA ILE A 18 7.97 -14.06 22.25
C ILE A 18 6.77 -13.57 23.07
N ASP A 19 6.56 -14.07 24.28
CA ASP A 19 5.48 -13.64 25.16
C ASP A 19 5.58 -12.13 25.49
N ALA A 20 6.78 -11.63 25.75
CA ALA A 20 7.01 -10.21 25.96
C ALA A 20 6.71 -9.35 24.72
N LEU A 21 6.92 -9.88 23.52
CA LEU A 21 6.61 -9.25 22.25
C LEU A 21 5.09 -9.22 22.02
N LEU A 22 4.41 -10.33 22.28
CA LEU A 22 2.95 -10.43 22.19
C LEU A 22 2.28 -9.50 23.18
N ALA A 23 2.70 -9.47 24.44
CA ALA A 23 2.17 -8.57 25.45
C ALA A 23 2.35 -7.08 25.08
N ARG A 24 3.48 -6.71 24.45
CA ARG A 24 3.69 -5.35 23.91
C ARG A 24 2.77 -5.03 22.74
N SER A 25 2.56 -6.00 21.85
CA SER A 25 1.64 -5.87 20.73
C SER A 25 0.20 -5.68 21.22
N ASP A 26 -0.26 -6.49 22.15
CA ASP A 26 -1.59 -6.38 22.73
C ASP A 26 -1.79 -5.04 23.45
N ALA A 27 -0.80 -4.58 24.20
CA ALA A 27 -0.85 -3.27 24.85
C ALA A 27 -0.86 -2.11 23.84
N ALA A 28 -0.24 -2.26 22.68
CA ALA A 28 -0.30 -1.28 21.59
C ALA A 28 -1.67 -1.28 20.91
N ILE A 29 -2.26 -2.46 20.67
CA ILE A 29 -3.61 -2.62 20.11
C ILE A 29 -4.65 -2.04 21.06
N GLU A 30 -4.57 -2.32 22.37
CA GLU A 30 -5.50 -1.77 23.35
C GLU A 30 -5.38 -0.25 23.49
N ARG A 31 -4.18 0.31 23.33
CA ARG A 31 -4.00 1.76 23.26
C ARG A 31 -4.61 2.37 22.00
N ALA A 32 -4.51 1.67 20.86
CA ALA A 32 -5.12 2.10 19.61
C ALA A 32 -6.64 2.00 19.62
N LYS A 33 -7.21 1.02 20.36
CA LYS A 33 -8.66 0.85 20.51
C LYS A 33 -9.29 1.86 21.47
N LYS A 34 -8.54 2.43 22.41
CA LYS A 34 -9.08 3.48 23.30
C LYS A 34 -9.33 4.73 22.46
N PRO A 35 -10.57 5.27 22.44
CA PRO A 35 -10.86 6.56 21.82
C PRO A 35 -10.31 7.69 22.71
N GLY A 36 -8.99 7.76 22.72
CA GLY A 36 -8.21 8.78 23.37
C GLY A 36 -7.17 9.19 22.35
N ARG A 37 -7.65 9.71 21.24
CA ARG A 37 -6.87 10.40 20.23
C ARG A 37 -6.02 11.42 20.96
N ALA A 38 -4.70 11.24 20.99
CA ALA A 38 -3.81 12.37 21.24
C ALA A 38 -4.31 13.50 20.35
N PRO A 39 -4.50 14.74 20.85
CA PRO A 39 -4.99 15.82 20.02
C PRO A 39 -4.07 15.89 18.81
N ALA A 40 -4.63 15.56 17.62
CA ALA A 40 -3.92 15.77 16.37
C ALA A 40 -3.53 17.25 16.38
N ASP A 41 -2.28 17.55 16.08
CA ASP A 41 -1.82 18.94 16.01
C ASP A 41 -2.79 19.68 15.07
N PRO A 42 -3.61 20.61 15.57
CA PRO A 42 -4.64 21.27 14.75
C PRO A 42 -4.03 22.09 13.61
N LEU A 43 -2.71 22.28 13.59
CA LEU A 43 -1.98 22.88 12.48
C LEU A 43 -1.68 21.90 11.35
N VAL A 44 -1.82 20.60 11.58
CA VAL A 44 -1.48 19.55 10.60
C VAL A 44 -2.71 18.85 10.04
N TYR A 45 -3.78 18.72 10.82
CA TYR A 45 -5.00 18.01 10.43
C TYR A 45 -6.23 18.87 10.62
N ASP A 46 -7.09 18.89 9.62
CA ASP A 46 -8.40 19.49 9.71
C ASP A 46 -9.32 18.61 10.56
N LEU A 47 -9.79 19.13 11.68
CA LEU A 47 -10.65 18.38 12.61
C LEU A 47 -12.07 18.17 12.07
N ASP A 48 -12.51 19.03 11.14
CA ASP A 48 -13.82 18.95 10.49
C ASP A 48 -13.78 18.13 9.19
N TRP A 49 -12.66 17.39 8.97
CA TRP A 49 -12.48 16.57 7.80
C TRP A 49 -13.36 15.32 7.86
N ASP A 50 -14.36 15.26 6.98
CA ASP A 50 -15.27 14.12 6.87
C ASP A 50 -14.63 13.01 6.03
N GLU A 51 -13.92 12.08 6.69
CA GLU A 51 -13.26 10.94 6.05
C GLU A 51 -14.28 9.97 5.42
N ASP A 52 -15.46 9.79 6.05
CA ASP A 52 -16.49 8.87 5.55
C ASP A 52 -17.10 9.39 4.25
N ALA A 53 -17.46 10.66 4.18
CA ALA A 53 -17.97 11.28 2.96
C ALA A 53 -16.93 11.20 1.83
N ARG A 54 -15.67 11.46 2.12
CA ARG A 54 -14.56 11.38 1.15
C ARG A 54 -14.33 9.96 0.65
N LEU A 55 -14.43 8.99 1.54
CA LEU A 55 -14.32 7.59 1.18
C LEU A 55 -15.47 7.14 0.26
N ASP A 56 -16.69 7.61 0.53
CA ASP A 56 -17.84 7.29 -0.30
C ASP A 56 -17.76 7.97 -1.68
N GLU A 57 -17.23 9.18 -1.76
CA GLU A 57 -16.95 9.87 -3.02
C GLU A 57 -15.90 9.07 -3.83
N TRP A 58 -14.81 8.64 -3.20
CA TRP A 58 -13.80 7.81 -3.83
C TRP A 58 -14.36 6.47 -4.34
N ARG A 59 -15.20 5.80 -3.54
CA ARG A 59 -15.92 4.60 -3.98
C ARG A 59 -16.80 4.87 -5.20
N GLY A 60 -17.41 6.06 -5.26
CA GLY A 60 -18.15 6.52 -6.43
C GLY A 60 -17.28 6.58 -7.69
N VAL A 61 -16.07 7.10 -7.58
CA VAL A 61 -15.09 7.13 -8.68
C VAL A 61 -14.73 5.72 -9.13
N LEU A 62 -14.51 4.79 -8.19
CA LEU A 62 -14.21 3.38 -8.53
C LEU A 62 -15.34 2.73 -9.33
N ARG A 63 -16.60 2.92 -8.93
CA ARG A 63 -17.77 2.41 -9.67
C ARG A 63 -17.85 2.98 -11.08
N GLN A 64 -17.56 4.27 -11.26
CA GLN A 64 -17.55 4.88 -12.59
C GLN A 64 -16.41 4.36 -13.48
N ALA A 65 -15.32 3.94 -12.88
CA ALA A 65 -14.15 3.42 -13.58
C ALA A 65 -14.20 1.89 -13.83
N GLU A 66 -15.22 1.17 -13.34
CA GLU A 66 -15.24 -0.31 -13.34
C GLU A 66 -15.14 -0.95 -14.75
N ASN A 67 -15.58 -0.23 -15.78
CA ASN A 67 -15.52 -0.69 -17.17
C ASN A 67 -14.20 -0.33 -17.89
N LEU A 68 -13.30 0.36 -17.24
CA LEU A 68 -11.97 0.68 -17.78
C LEU A 68 -11.02 -0.53 -17.67
N PRO A 69 -10.00 -0.63 -18.54
CA PRO A 69 -8.89 -1.56 -18.31
C PRO A 69 -8.29 -1.37 -16.92
N ALA A 70 -7.91 -2.46 -16.24
CA ALA A 70 -7.50 -2.44 -14.83
C ALA A 70 -6.33 -1.47 -14.52
N VAL A 71 -5.42 -1.26 -15.47
CA VAL A 71 -4.34 -0.28 -15.31
C VAL A 71 -4.92 1.14 -15.23
N LEU A 72 -5.90 1.47 -16.05
CA LEU A 72 -6.56 2.78 -16.01
C LEU A 72 -7.41 2.93 -14.75
N GLN A 73 -8.09 1.85 -14.31
CA GLN A 73 -8.80 1.86 -13.02
C GLN A 73 -7.84 2.19 -11.87
N ALA A 74 -6.66 1.56 -11.83
CA ALA A 74 -5.66 1.79 -10.80
C ALA A 74 -5.11 3.22 -10.81
N ILE A 75 -4.88 3.79 -12.01
CA ILE A 75 -4.42 5.18 -12.18
C ILE A 75 -5.48 6.16 -11.68
N VAL A 76 -6.74 5.99 -12.10
CA VAL A 76 -7.86 6.84 -11.72
C VAL A 76 -8.13 6.74 -10.21
N ALA A 77 -8.07 5.53 -9.64
CA ALA A 77 -8.24 5.30 -8.21
C ALA A 77 -7.17 6.03 -7.38
N LEU A 78 -5.91 5.99 -7.83
CA LEU A 78 -4.80 6.67 -7.16
C LEU A 78 -4.90 8.19 -7.28
N ASP A 79 -5.23 8.74 -8.46
CA ASP A 79 -5.45 10.16 -8.66
C ASP A 79 -6.57 10.68 -7.75
N ALA A 80 -7.71 10.02 -7.77
CA ALA A 80 -8.86 10.40 -6.95
C ALA A 80 -8.56 10.32 -5.44
N TRP A 81 -7.81 9.29 -4.97
CA TRP A 81 -7.40 9.20 -3.57
C TRP A 81 -6.59 10.42 -3.13
N ASN A 82 -5.65 10.84 -3.97
CA ASN A 82 -4.79 11.98 -3.68
C ASN A 82 -5.56 13.30 -3.72
N GLU A 83 -6.42 13.49 -4.73
CA GLU A 83 -7.18 14.73 -4.90
C GLU A 83 -8.25 14.93 -3.81
N LEU A 84 -8.95 13.85 -3.46
CA LEU A 84 -9.92 13.87 -2.38
C LEU A 84 -9.26 13.93 -1.01
N SER A 85 -7.97 13.61 -0.92
CA SER A 85 -7.25 13.46 0.36
C SER A 85 -8.03 12.61 1.36
N VAL A 86 -8.54 11.46 0.91
CA VAL A 86 -9.56 10.64 1.60
C VAL A 86 -9.22 10.44 3.07
N LEU A 87 -7.97 10.08 3.37
CA LEU A 87 -7.44 9.99 4.73
C LEU A 87 -6.23 10.90 4.86
N GLN A 88 -6.35 11.97 5.64
CA GLN A 88 -5.26 12.93 5.82
C GLN A 88 -3.98 12.30 6.38
N HIS A 89 -4.12 11.34 7.29
CA HIS A 89 -3.02 10.66 7.97
C HIS A 89 -2.47 9.44 7.21
N ALA A 90 -3.13 8.99 6.14
CA ALA A 90 -2.76 7.78 5.40
C ALA A 90 -2.81 7.97 3.86
N PRO A 91 -2.16 9.00 3.29
CA PRO A 91 -2.15 9.23 1.84
C PRO A 91 -1.49 8.08 1.07
N TRP A 92 -0.62 7.30 1.72
CA TRP A 92 0.07 6.16 1.14
C TRP A 92 -0.87 4.98 0.79
N LEU A 93 -2.05 4.88 1.42
CA LEU A 93 -3.03 3.82 1.15
C LEU A 93 -3.51 3.84 -0.31
N GLY A 94 -3.63 4.99 -0.95
CA GLY A 94 -4.01 5.07 -2.36
C GLY A 94 -3.14 4.23 -3.27
N ARG A 95 -1.84 4.15 -3.00
CA ARG A 95 -0.90 3.31 -3.75
C ARG A 95 -1.12 1.83 -3.52
N LEU A 96 -1.48 1.42 -2.31
CA LEU A 96 -1.82 0.04 -2.00
C LEU A 96 -3.14 -0.37 -2.67
N PHE A 97 -4.15 0.50 -2.70
CA PHE A 97 -5.39 0.23 -3.40
C PHE A 97 -5.18 0.10 -4.91
N ALA A 98 -4.41 0.99 -5.52
CA ALA A 98 -4.05 0.89 -6.92
C ALA A 98 -3.32 -0.43 -7.23
N ALA A 99 -2.35 -0.83 -6.40
CA ALA A 99 -1.66 -2.11 -6.53
C ALA A 99 -2.61 -3.30 -6.35
N SER A 100 -3.58 -3.20 -5.44
CA SER A 100 -4.59 -4.25 -5.22
C SER A 100 -5.51 -4.43 -6.42
N ILE A 101 -5.90 -3.36 -7.11
CA ILE A 101 -6.69 -3.41 -8.35
C ILE A 101 -5.92 -4.22 -9.42
N LEU A 102 -4.63 -3.92 -9.63
CA LEU A 102 -3.79 -4.66 -10.59
C LEU A 102 -3.65 -6.14 -10.21
N ARG A 103 -3.51 -6.43 -8.93
CA ARG A 103 -3.43 -7.81 -8.44
C ARG A 103 -4.74 -8.56 -8.64
N GLN A 104 -5.88 -7.96 -8.32
CA GLN A 104 -7.20 -8.58 -8.52
C GLN A 104 -7.48 -8.88 -10.00
N ALA A 105 -7.00 -8.02 -10.88
CA ALA A 105 -7.09 -8.23 -12.33
C ALA A 105 -6.06 -9.25 -12.88
N GLY A 106 -5.21 -9.85 -12.03
CA GLY A 106 -4.20 -10.80 -12.45
C GLY A 106 -3.01 -10.20 -13.21
N ILE A 107 -2.87 -8.86 -13.25
CA ILE A 107 -1.76 -8.18 -13.93
C ILE A 107 -0.46 -8.30 -13.13
N THR A 108 -0.57 -8.28 -11.80
CA THR A 108 0.57 -8.41 -10.90
C THR A 108 0.34 -9.50 -9.86
N THR A 109 1.42 -10.02 -9.27
CA THR A 109 1.39 -10.93 -8.14
C THR A 109 1.49 -10.16 -6.81
N GLY A 110 1.25 -10.83 -5.68
CA GLY A 110 1.36 -10.23 -4.36
C GLY A 110 2.72 -9.60 -4.04
N ALA A 111 3.80 -10.11 -4.63
CA ALA A 111 5.16 -9.62 -4.43
C ALA A 111 5.40 -8.23 -5.05
N HIS A 112 4.53 -7.79 -5.97
CA HIS A 112 4.70 -6.54 -6.71
C HIS A 112 3.93 -5.34 -6.12
N LEU A 113 3.31 -5.47 -4.94
CA LEU A 113 2.58 -4.36 -4.29
C LEU A 113 3.46 -3.11 -4.09
N ALA A 114 4.74 -3.28 -3.80
CA ALA A 114 5.68 -2.18 -3.60
C ALA A 114 6.26 -1.60 -4.92
N ALA A 115 6.14 -2.32 -6.04
CA ALA A 115 6.79 -1.94 -7.31
C ALA A 115 6.29 -0.58 -7.84
N ILE A 116 5.01 -0.26 -7.68
CA ILE A 116 4.43 1.03 -8.08
C ILE A 116 5.19 2.21 -7.46
N ASN A 117 5.62 2.07 -6.21
CA ASN A 117 6.35 3.13 -5.52
C ASN A 117 7.68 3.48 -6.19
N THR A 118 8.39 2.50 -6.75
CA THR A 118 9.67 2.72 -7.44
C THR A 118 9.46 3.54 -8.70
N GLY A 119 8.45 3.23 -9.49
CA GLY A 119 8.10 4.00 -10.69
C GLY A 119 7.56 5.39 -10.37
N LEU A 120 6.68 5.54 -9.37
CA LEU A 120 6.14 6.85 -8.98
C LEU A 120 7.22 7.80 -8.44
N LYS A 121 8.30 7.29 -7.86
CA LYS A 121 9.43 8.10 -7.41
C LYS A 121 10.21 8.74 -8.56
N THR A 122 10.15 8.19 -9.77
CA THR A 122 10.84 8.74 -10.94
C THR A 122 10.16 10.01 -11.49
N ILE A 123 8.92 10.29 -11.04
CA ILE A 123 8.14 11.41 -11.56
C ILE A 123 8.27 12.61 -10.61
N PRO A 124 8.57 13.80 -11.14
CA PRO A 124 8.61 15.03 -10.38
C PRO A 124 7.29 15.28 -9.62
N VAL A 125 7.41 15.80 -8.40
CA VAL A 125 6.25 16.02 -7.51
C VAL A 125 5.25 17.02 -8.10
N ASP A 126 5.74 18.07 -8.77
CA ASP A 126 4.95 19.07 -9.45
C ASP A 126 4.03 18.48 -10.53
N ARG A 127 4.52 17.47 -11.26
CA ARG A 127 3.73 16.75 -12.26
C ARG A 127 2.65 15.89 -11.60
N ARG A 128 2.97 15.19 -10.52
CA ARG A 128 2.01 14.34 -9.78
C ARG A 128 0.93 15.13 -9.05
N ARG A 129 1.21 16.40 -8.72
CA ARG A 129 0.31 17.32 -8.02
C ARG A 129 -0.15 18.48 -8.89
N HIS A 130 -0.06 18.32 -10.19
CA HIS A 130 -0.45 19.37 -11.12
C HIS A 130 -1.95 19.67 -11.01
N ARG A 131 -2.36 20.92 -11.20
CA ARG A 131 -3.77 21.32 -11.14
C ARG A 131 -4.62 20.67 -12.23
N ASP A 132 -4.04 20.57 -13.43
CA ASP A 132 -4.69 19.91 -14.54
C ASP A 132 -4.70 18.39 -14.35
N ARG A 133 -5.90 17.80 -14.43
CA ARG A 133 -6.14 16.37 -14.19
C ARG A 133 -5.45 15.49 -15.22
N GLU A 134 -5.49 15.89 -16.49
CA GLU A 134 -4.86 15.10 -17.56
C GLU A 134 -3.36 14.97 -17.32
N THR A 135 -2.70 16.08 -16.99
CA THR A 135 -1.28 16.11 -16.64
C THR A 135 -0.97 15.17 -15.47
N ARG A 136 -1.81 15.11 -14.43
CA ARG A 136 -1.62 14.20 -13.29
C ARG A 136 -1.80 12.74 -13.70
N LEU A 137 -2.87 12.43 -14.44
CA LEU A 137 -3.16 11.06 -14.90
C LEU A 137 -2.03 10.53 -15.77
N LEU A 138 -1.53 11.34 -16.70
CA LEU A 138 -0.39 10.99 -17.55
C LEU A 138 0.89 10.78 -16.72
N ALA A 139 1.14 11.64 -15.74
CA ALA A 139 2.28 11.47 -14.85
C ALA A 139 2.20 10.15 -14.06
N ILE A 140 1.04 9.80 -13.52
CA ILE A 140 0.84 8.53 -12.82
C ILE A 140 1.01 7.34 -13.78
N ALA A 141 0.48 7.44 -15.00
CA ALA A 141 0.64 6.41 -16.04
C ALA A 141 2.10 6.17 -16.38
N HIS A 142 2.89 7.23 -16.55
CA HIS A 142 4.34 7.12 -16.74
C HIS A 142 5.04 6.45 -15.54
N GLY A 143 4.55 6.71 -14.30
CA GLY A 143 5.07 6.03 -13.12
C GLY A 143 4.80 4.53 -13.14
N PHE A 144 3.63 4.11 -13.59
CA PHE A 144 3.31 2.70 -13.73
C PHE A 144 4.16 2.03 -14.81
N LEU A 145 4.37 2.71 -15.93
CA LEU A 145 5.27 2.24 -16.99
C LEU A 145 6.70 2.10 -16.49
N ALA A 146 7.23 3.11 -15.81
CA ALA A 146 8.56 3.07 -15.21
C ALA A 146 8.71 1.92 -14.19
N ALA A 147 7.67 1.65 -13.38
CA ALA A 147 7.67 0.52 -12.46
C ALA A 147 7.77 -0.82 -13.19
N ALA A 148 7.03 -0.99 -14.29
CA ALA A 148 7.09 -2.19 -15.13
C ALA A 148 8.47 -2.37 -15.79
N GLU A 149 9.05 -1.32 -16.30
CA GLU A 149 10.40 -1.34 -16.91
C GLU A 149 11.49 -1.69 -15.88
N ILE A 150 11.41 -1.12 -14.67
CA ILE A 150 12.33 -1.44 -13.58
C ILE A 150 12.18 -2.93 -13.19
N GLY A 151 10.94 -3.40 -13.05
CA GLY A 151 10.67 -4.79 -12.72
C GLY A 151 11.20 -5.77 -13.77
N LEU A 152 11.05 -5.45 -15.05
CA LEU A 152 11.56 -6.27 -16.15
C LEU A 152 13.10 -6.34 -16.13
N LYS A 153 13.78 -5.22 -15.94
CA LYS A 153 15.24 -5.17 -15.83
C LYS A 153 15.76 -6.01 -14.65
N GLU A 154 15.11 -5.93 -13.51
CA GLU A 154 15.50 -6.73 -12.34
C GLU A 154 15.24 -8.23 -12.55
N HIS A 155 14.15 -8.60 -13.22
CA HIS A 155 13.88 -9.98 -13.61
C HIS A 155 15.01 -10.53 -14.52
N ASP A 156 15.42 -9.77 -15.53
CA ASP A 156 16.49 -10.18 -16.45
C ASP A 156 17.83 -10.35 -15.73
N ARG A 157 18.16 -9.44 -14.79
CA ARG A 157 19.35 -9.53 -13.96
C ARG A 157 19.37 -10.80 -13.10
N LEU A 158 18.24 -11.09 -12.43
CA LEU A 158 18.11 -12.28 -11.59
C LEU A 158 18.17 -13.57 -12.39
N THR A 159 17.57 -13.60 -13.58
CA THR A 159 17.62 -14.75 -14.49
C THR A 159 19.04 -15.02 -14.95
N LEU A 160 19.79 -13.96 -15.32
CA LEU A 160 21.19 -14.09 -15.68
C LEU A 160 22.04 -14.60 -14.52
N ALA A 161 21.86 -14.01 -13.33
CA ALA A 161 22.60 -14.44 -12.13
C ALA A 161 22.35 -15.91 -11.80
N LYS A 162 21.09 -16.37 -11.86
CA LYS A 162 20.72 -17.78 -11.67
C LYS A 162 21.44 -18.69 -12.66
N THR A 163 21.42 -18.33 -13.96
CA THR A 163 22.08 -19.10 -15.01
C THR A 163 23.61 -19.22 -14.79
N MET A 164 24.22 -18.19 -14.17
CA MET A 164 25.66 -18.23 -13.84
C MET A 164 25.97 -19.10 -12.64
N MET A 165 25.05 -19.23 -11.68
CA MET A 165 25.23 -20.08 -10.49
C MET A 165 24.98 -21.57 -10.78
N ASP A 166 24.18 -21.88 -11.79
CA ASP A 166 23.85 -23.26 -12.20
C ASP A 166 24.92 -23.90 -13.11
N ARG A 167 26.02 -23.19 -13.41
CA ARG A 167 27.19 -23.67 -14.19
C ARG A 167 28.34 -24.11 -13.29
#